data_e55dcf940f66cc117992680709e4735e
#
_entry.id   e55dcf940f66cc117992680709e4735e
#
_cell.length_a   1.000
_cell.length_b   1.000
_cell.length_c   1.000
_cell.angle_alpha   90.00
_cell.angle_beta   90.00
_cell.angle_gamma   90.00
#
_symmetry.space_group_name_H-M   'P 1'
#
loop_
_entity.id
_entity.type
_entity.pdbx_description
1 polymer ?
#
loop_
_entity_poly.entity_id
_entity_poly.type
_entity_poly.pdbx_seq_one_letter_code
_entity_poly.pdbx_strand_id
1 'polypeptide(L)'
;MLHISLDKNNRRALASAIVASGTDDLNVMFLSFSMASIIKELSISSAQAGWIATITNLGMLLGGLVFGVLADRYNKFKVFKWTIVIFAVATGLIYFTTSLPYLYIMRFIAGIGVGGEYGVAIAIMASIVPKEKMGRISSLNGIAGQVGSITSALLAGWLAPTLGWKGLFLFGLAPLLLVLWMQFAIDDENIKDHTEGEDPVDSEVAHVGQLFKTPALARQTLALMVMTTVQIAGYFGMMNWLPTIIQTSLKISVKDSSLWMVTTILGMCIGMLVFGQILDKFGPRPVYSAFLLSSAVCVFLFQFANSQTTMILGGMIVGFFVNGMFAGYGAMITRLYPHHIRSTANNVILNVGRAIGGFSSVIIGMILDVSSTAVVMIFLSSLYLISFAAMLSIRNLKKEAYNQFR
;
A
#
# COMPACT_ATOMS: atom_id res chain seq x y z
N MET A 1 5.13 -25.78 6.45
CA MET A 1 6.48 -25.23 6.67
C MET A 1 7.17 -25.03 5.32
N LEU A 2 7.80 -23.86 5.12
CA LEU A 2 8.56 -23.54 3.91
C LEU A 2 9.87 -24.34 3.89
N HIS A 3 9.89 -25.51 3.25
CA HIS A 3 11.14 -26.18 2.91
C HIS A 3 11.78 -25.48 1.70
N ILE A 4 12.30 -24.27 1.92
CA ILE A 4 13.29 -23.65 1.06
C ILE A 4 14.63 -23.92 1.75
N SER A 5 15.51 -24.64 1.12
CA SER A 5 16.87 -24.88 1.60
C SER A 5 17.70 -23.61 1.36
N LEU A 6 17.40 -22.56 2.12
CA LEU A 6 18.21 -21.34 2.15
C LEU A 6 19.32 -21.50 3.18
N ASP A 7 20.49 -20.99 2.84
CA ASP A 7 21.55 -20.83 3.81
C ASP A 7 21.12 -19.84 4.93
N LYS A 8 21.88 -19.80 6.01
CA LYS A 8 21.53 -18.98 7.18
C LYS A 8 21.53 -17.48 6.86
N ASN A 9 22.42 -17.03 5.97
CA ASN A 9 22.54 -15.63 5.60
C ASN A 9 21.34 -15.18 4.74
N ASN A 10 21.01 -15.93 3.68
CA ASN A 10 19.86 -15.65 2.83
C ASN A 10 18.54 -15.72 3.59
N ARG A 11 18.39 -16.66 4.54
CA ARG A 11 17.19 -16.72 5.38
C ARG A 11 17.03 -15.49 6.28
N ARG A 12 18.14 -14.95 6.82
CA ARG A 12 18.11 -13.71 7.61
C ARG A 12 17.80 -12.49 6.73
N ALA A 13 18.40 -12.41 5.53
CA ALA A 13 18.13 -11.35 4.57
C ALA A 13 16.65 -11.35 4.14
N LEU A 14 16.08 -12.52 3.84
CA LEU A 14 14.67 -12.67 3.50
C LEU A 14 13.75 -12.27 4.66
N ALA A 15 14.06 -12.72 5.87
CA ALA A 15 13.27 -12.38 7.06
C ALA A 15 13.31 -10.86 7.34
N SER A 16 14.48 -10.22 7.19
CA SER A 16 14.60 -8.77 7.39
C SER A 16 13.79 -7.97 6.36
N ALA A 17 13.75 -8.41 5.11
CA ALA A 17 12.95 -7.76 4.07
C ALA A 17 11.45 -7.84 4.38
N ILE A 18 10.97 -8.99 4.87
CA ILE A 18 9.56 -9.17 5.27
C ILE A 18 9.23 -8.32 6.51
N VAL A 19 10.11 -8.31 7.52
CA VAL A 19 9.90 -7.52 8.75
C VAL A 19 9.92 -6.03 8.45
N ALA A 20 10.80 -5.57 7.58
CA ALA A 20 10.88 -4.16 7.19
C ALA A 20 9.56 -3.69 6.56
N SER A 21 8.95 -4.45 5.66
CA SER A 21 7.64 -4.11 5.10
C SER A 21 6.54 -3.96 6.17
N GLY A 22 6.62 -4.74 7.26
CA GLY A 22 5.74 -4.54 8.42
C GLY A 22 6.00 -3.22 9.13
N THR A 23 7.26 -2.80 9.23
CA THR A 23 7.61 -1.50 9.85
C THR A 23 7.24 -0.30 8.98
N ASP A 24 7.18 -0.47 7.67
CA ASP A 24 6.70 0.55 6.73
C ASP A 24 5.22 0.88 6.97
N ASP A 25 4.37 -0.12 6.94
CA ASP A 25 2.93 0.05 7.16
C ASP A 25 2.64 0.58 8.57
N LEU A 26 3.42 0.15 9.58
CA LEU A 26 3.36 0.71 10.92
C LEU A 26 3.58 2.23 10.92
N ASN A 27 4.64 2.70 10.25
CA ASN A 27 4.99 4.11 10.19
C ASN A 27 4.01 4.95 9.36
N VAL A 28 3.52 4.39 8.25
CA VAL A 28 2.54 5.06 7.40
C VAL A 28 1.23 5.28 8.16
N MET A 29 0.78 4.26 8.91
CA MET A 29 -0.47 4.30 9.66
C MET A 29 -0.47 5.28 10.85
N PHE A 30 0.69 5.64 11.44
CA PHE A 30 0.76 6.64 12.50
C PHE A 30 0.12 7.97 12.09
N LEU A 31 0.27 8.37 10.82
CA LEU A 31 -0.39 9.56 10.30
C LEU A 31 -1.92 9.45 10.40
N SER A 32 -2.48 8.31 9.97
CA SER A 32 -3.93 8.09 9.95
C SER A 32 -4.55 8.26 11.34
N PHE A 33 -3.92 7.69 12.37
CA PHE A 33 -4.40 7.79 13.75
C PHE A 33 -4.18 9.18 14.37
N SER A 34 -3.19 9.92 13.86
CA SER A 34 -2.82 11.24 14.37
C SER A 34 -3.52 12.40 13.65
N MET A 35 -4.18 12.15 12.53
CA MET A 35 -4.70 13.18 11.61
C MET A 35 -5.62 14.20 12.33
N ALA A 36 -6.61 13.72 13.09
CA ALA A 36 -7.52 14.61 13.83
C ALA A 36 -6.79 15.45 14.87
N SER A 37 -5.79 14.89 15.56
CA SER A 37 -4.97 15.59 16.55
C SER A 37 -4.09 16.65 15.88
N ILE A 38 -3.51 16.35 14.72
CA ILE A 38 -2.70 17.27 13.91
C ILE A 38 -3.54 18.45 13.44
N ILE A 39 -4.74 18.20 12.89
CA ILE A 39 -5.67 19.24 12.46
C ILE A 39 -5.96 20.20 13.61
N LYS A 40 -6.27 19.65 14.79
CA LYS A 40 -6.61 20.45 15.98
C LYS A 40 -5.42 21.22 16.50
N GLU A 41 -4.25 20.60 16.67
CA GLU A 41 -3.08 21.24 17.29
C GLU A 41 -2.46 22.30 16.39
N LEU A 42 -2.32 22.03 15.09
CA LEU A 42 -1.75 22.96 14.12
C LEU A 42 -2.79 23.97 13.58
N SER A 43 -4.07 23.84 13.96
CA SER A 43 -5.17 24.69 13.48
C SER A 43 -5.22 24.79 11.96
N ILE A 44 -5.06 23.63 11.29
CA ILE A 44 -5.05 23.51 9.84
C ILE A 44 -6.37 23.00 9.30
N SER A 45 -6.62 23.22 7.99
CA SER A 45 -7.80 22.67 7.31
C SER A 45 -7.65 21.16 7.03
N SER A 46 -8.76 20.50 6.75
CA SER A 46 -8.75 19.09 6.32
C SER A 46 -8.01 18.93 4.98
N ALA A 47 -8.12 19.89 4.06
CA ALA A 47 -7.35 19.89 2.82
C ALA A 47 -5.83 19.93 3.09
N GLN A 48 -5.37 20.80 4.00
CA GLN A 48 -3.96 20.86 4.40
C GLN A 48 -3.49 19.54 5.04
N ALA A 49 -4.33 18.94 5.86
CA ALA A 49 -4.05 17.62 6.43
C ALA A 49 -3.99 16.52 5.36
N GLY A 50 -4.89 16.54 4.38
CA GLY A 50 -4.87 15.63 3.23
C GLY A 50 -3.57 15.73 2.41
N TRP A 51 -3.02 16.93 2.28
CA TRP A 51 -1.70 17.14 1.64
C TRP A 51 -0.56 16.42 2.34
N ILE A 52 -0.64 16.22 3.67
CA ILE A 52 0.40 15.46 4.41
C ILE A 52 0.50 14.03 3.85
N ALA A 53 -0.63 13.37 3.66
CA ALA A 53 -0.68 12.02 3.11
C ALA A 53 -0.30 12.00 1.61
N THR A 54 -0.79 12.96 0.83
CA THR A 54 -0.48 13.09 -0.61
C THR A 54 1.01 13.31 -0.85
N ILE A 55 1.65 14.19 -0.09
CA ILE A 55 3.09 14.45 -0.16
C ILE A 55 3.90 13.20 0.21
N THR A 56 3.43 12.43 1.20
CA THR A 56 4.04 11.13 1.52
C THR A 56 3.99 10.17 0.33
N ASN A 57 2.85 10.06 -0.34
CA ASN A 57 2.69 9.19 -1.52
C ASN A 57 3.56 9.66 -2.70
N LEU A 58 3.72 10.98 -2.91
CA LEU A 58 4.64 11.52 -3.91
C LEU A 58 6.10 11.18 -3.56
N GLY A 59 6.45 11.24 -2.28
CA GLY A 59 7.75 10.78 -1.78
C GLY A 59 7.96 9.29 -2.07
N MET A 60 6.95 8.43 -1.82
CA MET A 60 7.02 7.00 -2.12
C MET A 60 7.25 6.72 -3.60
N LEU A 61 6.58 7.46 -4.49
CA LEU A 61 6.78 7.33 -5.93
C LEU A 61 8.22 7.67 -6.31
N LEU A 62 8.74 8.80 -5.83
CA LEU A 62 10.11 9.22 -6.11
C LEU A 62 11.13 8.23 -5.53
N GLY A 63 10.92 7.79 -4.30
CA GLY A 63 11.79 6.82 -3.64
C GLY A 63 11.86 5.48 -4.37
N GLY A 64 10.71 4.96 -4.81
CA GLY A 64 10.64 3.73 -5.59
C GLY A 64 11.43 3.82 -6.90
N LEU A 65 11.35 4.96 -7.60
CA LEU A 65 12.11 5.19 -8.83
C LEU A 65 13.60 5.32 -8.57
N VAL A 66 14.00 6.17 -7.62
CA VAL A 66 15.42 6.46 -7.33
C VAL A 66 16.12 5.25 -6.76
N PHE A 67 15.57 4.64 -5.73
CA PHE A 67 16.19 3.48 -5.06
C PHE A 67 16.09 2.20 -5.86
N GLY A 68 15.10 2.07 -6.75
CA GLY A 68 15.07 0.99 -7.73
C GLY A 68 16.33 1.02 -8.61
N VAL A 69 16.63 2.18 -9.22
CA VAL A 69 17.84 2.35 -10.04
C VAL A 69 19.12 2.18 -9.21
N LEU A 70 19.15 2.68 -7.97
CA LEU A 70 20.32 2.50 -7.10
C LEU A 70 20.54 1.04 -6.72
N ALA A 71 19.49 0.27 -6.47
CA ALA A 71 19.59 -1.16 -6.15
C ALA A 71 20.07 -2.02 -7.33
N ASP A 72 19.82 -1.56 -8.57
CA ASP A 72 20.35 -2.22 -9.77
C ASP A 72 21.85 -1.94 -9.99
N ARG A 73 22.34 -0.80 -9.50
CA ARG A 73 23.74 -0.35 -9.69
C ARG A 73 24.66 -0.68 -8.53
N TYR A 74 24.13 -0.79 -7.33
CA TYR A 74 24.85 -1.01 -6.09
C TYR A 74 24.37 -2.25 -5.38
N ASN A 75 25.06 -2.65 -4.30
CA ASN A 75 24.62 -3.75 -3.46
C ASN A 75 23.20 -3.50 -2.92
N LYS A 76 22.25 -4.30 -3.36
CA LYS A 76 20.81 -4.18 -3.04
C LYS A 76 20.57 -4.10 -1.53
N PHE A 77 21.33 -4.89 -0.74
CA PHE A 77 21.12 -4.93 0.70
C PHE A 77 21.67 -3.70 1.43
N LYS A 78 22.77 -3.10 0.94
CA LYS A 78 23.25 -1.81 1.44
C LYS A 78 22.24 -0.70 1.13
N VAL A 79 21.72 -0.66 -0.09
CA VAL A 79 20.66 0.30 -0.48
C VAL A 79 19.43 0.13 0.39
N PHE A 80 18.99 -1.12 0.62
CA PHE A 80 17.87 -1.45 1.48
C PHE A 80 18.02 -0.90 2.91
N LYS A 81 19.18 -1.09 3.55
CA LYS A 81 19.46 -0.52 4.88
C LYS A 81 19.32 1.01 4.90
N TRP A 82 19.83 1.69 3.87
CA TRP A 82 19.73 3.15 3.78
C TRP A 82 18.30 3.65 3.61
N THR A 83 17.46 2.95 2.86
CA THR A 83 16.04 3.34 2.74
C THR A 83 15.34 3.27 4.09
N ILE A 84 15.59 2.23 4.89
CA ILE A 84 15.05 2.10 6.24
C ILE A 84 15.54 3.22 7.16
N VAL A 85 16.83 3.56 7.12
CA VAL A 85 17.38 4.67 7.91
C VAL A 85 16.69 5.98 7.56
N ILE A 86 16.51 6.27 6.26
CA ILE A 86 15.89 7.51 5.80
C ILE A 86 14.46 7.63 6.35
N PHE A 87 13.63 6.62 6.18
CA PHE A 87 12.24 6.75 6.62
C PHE A 87 12.12 6.73 8.15
N ALA A 88 12.92 5.93 8.85
CA ALA A 88 12.85 5.85 10.29
C ALA A 88 13.31 7.16 10.96
N VAL A 89 14.42 7.74 10.51
CA VAL A 89 14.92 9.02 11.02
C VAL A 89 13.94 10.14 10.71
N ALA A 90 13.46 10.24 9.46
CA ALA A 90 12.49 11.26 9.08
C ALA A 90 11.19 11.15 9.88
N THR A 91 10.69 9.92 10.12
CA THR A 91 9.50 9.70 10.95
C THR A 91 9.74 10.10 12.41
N GLY A 92 10.88 9.72 12.99
CA GLY A 92 11.22 10.11 14.36
C GLY A 92 11.37 11.62 14.55
N LEU A 93 11.91 12.32 13.54
CA LEU A 93 12.05 13.78 13.54
C LEU A 93 10.71 14.51 13.51
N ILE A 94 9.60 13.86 13.16
CA ILE A 94 8.26 14.43 13.26
C ILE A 94 7.92 14.82 14.70
N TYR A 95 8.53 14.18 15.71
CA TYR A 95 8.37 14.57 17.11
C TYR A 95 8.64 16.06 17.36
N PHE A 96 9.58 16.65 16.64
CA PHE A 96 9.95 18.07 16.76
C PHE A 96 9.10 19.01 15.91
N THR A 97 7.98 18.53 15.36
CA THR A 97 7.09 19.36 14.53
C THR A 97 6.53 20.55 15.29
N THR A 98 6.78 21.74 14.75
CA THR A 98 6.22 23.02 15.23
C THR A 98 5.37 23.71 14.16
N SER A 99 5.49 23.29 12.90
CA SER A 99 4.82 23.92 11.77
C SER A 99 4.42 22.91 10.70
N LEU A 100 3.42 23.25 9.90
CA LEU A 100 2.95 22.42 8.80
C LEU A 100 4.03 22.20 7.71
N PRO A 101 4.79 23.22 7.25
CA PRO A 101 5.86 23.01 6.28
C PRO A 101 6.92 22.01 6.75
N TYR A 102 7.30 22.06 8.03
CA TYR A 102 8.23 21.07 8.60
C TYR A 102 7.65 19.64 8.49
N LEU A 103 6.38 19.47 8.85
CA LEU A 103 5.70 18.17 8.75
C LEU A 103 5.64 17.67 7.31
N TYR A 104 5.36 18.54 6.34
CA TYR A 104 5.38 18.19 4.92
C TYR A 104 6.75 17.67 4.48
N ILE A 105 7.82 18.36 4.85
CA ILE A 105 9.19 17.97 4.49
C ILE A 105 9.54 16.61 5.10
N MET A 106 9.30 16.42 6.40
CA MET A 106 9.59 15.15 7.07
C MET A 106 8.77 13.99 6.49
N ARG A 107 7.50 14.21 6.17
CA ARG A 107 6.63 13.19 5.56
C ARG A 107 7.03 12.88 4.11
N PHE A 108 7.50 13.86 3.36
CA PHE A 108 8.05 13.64 2.03
C PHE A 108 9.31 12.76 2.07
N ILE A 109 10.26 13.10 2.97
CA ILE A 109 11.51 12.32 3.14
C ILE A 109 11.19 10.90 3.65
N ALA A 110 10.28 10.76 4.61
CA ALA A 110 9.82 9.46 5.07
C ALA A 110 9.20 8.65 3.92
N GLY A 111 8.38 9.29 3.08
CA GLY A 111 7.81 8.67 1.88
C GLY A 111 8.90 8.16 0.92
N ILE A 112 9.95 8.96 0.67
CA ILE A 112 11.07 8.53 -0.18
C ILE A 112 11.72 7.25 0.38
N GLY A 113 11.93 7.17 1.67
CA GLY A 113 12.48 5.97 2.31
C GLY A 113 11.57 4.75 2.16
N VAL A 114 10.29 4.87 2.49
CA VAL A 114 9.29 3.80 2.41
C VAL A 114 9.12 3.28 0.98
N GLY A 115 8.98 4.18 0.00
CA GLY A 115 8.83 3.78 -1.41
C GLY A 115 10.06 3.07 -1.95
N GLY A 116 11.25 3.53 -1.55
CA GLY A 116 12.51 2.87 -1.89
C GLY A 116 12.67 1.51 -1.22
N GLU A 117 12.33 1.41 0.07
CA GLU A 117 12.39 0.17 0.85
C GLU A 117 11.56 -0.92 0.19
N TYR A 118 10.28 -0.66 -0.07
CA TYR A 118 9.38 -1.65 -0.66
C TYR A 118 9.89 -2.21 -1.99
N GLY A 119 10.36 -1.36 -2.89
CA GLY A 119 10.90 -1.78 -4.18
C GLY A 119 12.15 -2.65 -4.04
N VAL A 120 13.07 -2.24 -3.19
CA VAL A 120 14.33 -2.97 -2.95
C VAL A 120 14.08 -4.28 -2.18
N ALA A 121 13.15 -4.30 -1.22
CA ALA A 121 12.76 -5.51 -0.51
C ALA A 121 12.23 -6.59 -1.47
N ILE A 122 11.34 -6.21 -2.40
CA ILE A 122 10.83 -7.14 -3.43
C ILE A 122 11.97 -7.65 -4.32
N ALA A 123 12.91 -6.79 -4.70
CA ALA A 123 14.08 -7.19 -5.51
C ALA A 123 14.98 -8.18 -4.75
N ILE A 124 15.21 -7.97 -3.45
CA ILE A 124 15.96 -8.90 -2.58
C ILE A 124 15.22 -10.25 -2.48
N MET A 125 13.90 -10.22 -2.24
CA MET A 125 13.10 -11.44 -2.18
C MET A 125 13.18 -12.24 -3.49
N ALA A 126 13.08 -11.54 -4.63
CA ALA A 126 13.14 -12.16 -5.95
C ALA A 126 14.51 -12.75 -6.28
N SER A 127 15.61 -12.18 -5.75
CA SER A 127 16.96 -12.72 -5.95
C SER A 127 17.26 -13.96 -5.07
N ILE A 128 16.62 -14.06 -3.89
CA ILE A 128 16.87 -15.15 -2.92
C ILE A 128 15.91 -16.33 -3.12
N VAL A 129 14.69 -16.07 -3.60
CA VAL A 129 13.61 -17.06 -3.62
C VAL A 129 13.33 -17.55 -5.05
N PRO A 130 13.25 -18.88 -5.26
CA PRO A 130 12.84 -19.43 -6.55
C PRO A 130 11.48 -18.89 -7.02
N LYS A 131 11.32 -18.67 -8.34
CA LYS A 131 10.11 -18.06 -8.95
C LYS A 131 8.82 -18.78 -8.54
N GLU A 132 8.84 -20.11 -8.40
CA GLU A 132 7.69 -20.94 -8.02
C GLU A 132 7.19 -20.67 -6.59
N LYS A 133 8.05 -20.15 -5.72
CA LYS A 133 7.74 -19.86 -4.31
C LYS A 133 7.52 -18.38 -4.04
N MET A 134 7.78 -17.52 -5.02
CA MET A 134 7.68 -16.07 -4.87
C MET A 134 6.27 -15.62 -4.47
N GLY A 135 5.22 -16.29 -4.96
CA GLY A 135 3.83 -15.99 -4.57
C GLY A 135 3.56 -16.14 -3.07
N ARG A 136 4.14 -17.17 -2.44
CA ARG A 136 4.03 -17.37 -0.98
C ARG A 136 4.78 -16.31 -0.19
N ILE A 137 5.97 -15.93 -0.67
CA ILE A 137 6.78 -14.90 -0.01
C ILE A 137 6.09 -13.53 -0.14
N SER A 138 5.53 -13.20 -1.29
CA SER A 138 4.73 -11.97 -1.47
C SER A 138 3.50 -11.94 -0.56
N SER A 139 2.85 -13.08 -0.34
CA SER A 139 1.74 -13.18 0.62
C SER A 139 2.20 -12.96 2.06
N LEU A 140 3.33 -13.54 2.46
CA LEU A 140 3.92 -13.31 3.79
C LEU A 140 4.32 -11.85 3.99
N ASN A 141 4.86 -11.22 2.95
CA ASN A 141 5.19 -9.80 2.96
C ASN A 141 3.93 -8.93 3.17
N GLY A 142 2.84 -9.23 2.45
CA GLY A 142 1.56 -8.55 2.65
C GLY A 142 0.98 -8.76 4.05
N ILE A 143 1.10 -9.96 4.62
CA ILE A 143 0.67 -10.24 6.00
C ILE A 143 1.53 -9.43 7.00
N ALA A 144 2.84 -9.33 6.79
CA ALA A 144 3.71 -8.53 7.64
C ALA A 144 3.29 -7.06 7.64
N GLY A 145 2.92 -6.50 6.48
CA GLY A 145 2.35 -5.15 6.38
C GLY A 145 1.09 -4.98 7.23
N GLN A 146 0.14 -5.93 7.14
CA GLN A 146 -1.08 -5.86 7.94
C GLN A 146 -0.81 -6.00 9.45
N VAL A 147 0.16 -6.82 9.85
CA VAL A 147 0.62 -6.91 11.25
C VAL A 147 1.20 -5.57 11.71
N GLY A 148 1.99 -4.90 10.85
CA GLY A 148 2.48 -3.54 11.09
C GLY A 148 1.36 -2.54 11.31
N SER A 149 0.33 -2.56 10.45
CA SER A 149 -0.85 -1.70 10.56
C SER A 149 -1.64 -1.94 11.86
N ILE A 150 -1.84 -3.20 12.26
CA ILE A 150 -2.48 -3.54 13.53
C ILE A 150 -1.63 -3.07 14.71
N THR A 151 -0.31 -3.28 14.64
CA THR A 151 0.61 -2.82 15.68
C THR A 151 0.55 -1.30 15.83
N SER A 152 0.48 -0.56 14.72
CA SER A 152 0.29 0.89 14.72
C SER A 152 -1.00 1.30 15.41
N ALA A 153 -2.12 0.60 15.14
CA ALA A 153 -3.40 0.87 15.78
C ALA A 153 -3.35 0.66 17.30
N LEU A 154 -2.70 -0.44 17.74
CA LEU A 154 -2.52 -0.72 19.17
C LEU A 154 -1.63 0.30 19.84
N LEU A 155 -0.50 0.66 19.23
CA LEU A 155 0.39 1.71 19.76
C LEU A 155 -0.34 3.06 19.84
N ALA A 156 -1.09 3.44 18.79
CA ALA A 156 -1.86 4.68 18.81
C ALA A 156 -2.92 4.66 19.93
N GLY A 157 -3.64 3.55 20.09
CA GLY A 157 -4.64 3.40 21.14
C GLY A 157 -4.09 3.51 22.56
N TRP A 158 -2.88 3.00 22.80
CA TRP A 158 -2.28 2.99 24.15
C TRP A 158 -1.41 4.20 24.43
N LEU A 159 -0.65 4.70 23.47
CA LEU A 159 0.39 5.70 23.68
C LEU A 159 -0.05 7.12 23.33
N ALA A 160 -0.95 7.30 22.35
CA ALA A 160 -1.41 8.65 22.01
C ALA A 160 -2.09 9.39 23.17
N PRO A 161 -2.86 8.74 24.06
CA PRO A 161 -3.44 9.43 25.24
C PRO A 161 -2.40 9.99 26.22
N THR A 162 -1.22 9.36 26.31
CA THR A 162 -0.16 9.74 27.26
C THR A 162 0.95 10.56 26.66
N LEU A 163 1.39 10.21 25.45
CA LEU A 163 2.53 10.82 24.76
C LEU A 163 2.10 11.85 23.69
N GLY A 164 0.81 11.95 23.41
CA GLY A 164 0.28 12.72 22.29
C GLY A 164 0.65 12.11 20.93
N TRP A 165 0.15 12.72 19.86
CA TRP A 165 0.40 12.25 18.52
C TRP A 165 1.88 12.34 18.12
N LYS A 166 2.61 13.36 18.58
CA LYS A 166 4.05 13.52 18.32
C LYS A 166 4.86 12.36 18.92
N GLY A 167 4.53 11.97 20.14
CA GLY A 167 5.21 10.86 20.83
C GLY A 167 5.06 9.53 20.13
N LEU A 168 3.93 9.33 19.41
CA LEU A 168 3.71 8.14 18.61
C LEU A 168 4.77 7.99 17.50
N PHE A 169 5.18 9.09 16.87
CA PHE A 169 6.18 9.06 15.79
C PHE A 169 7.60 8.72 16.28
N LEU A 170 7.91 8.82 17.57
CA LEU A 170 9.18 8.32 18.12
C LEU A 170 9.34 6.81 17.94
N PHE A 171 8.25 6.05 17.97
CA PHE A 171 8.27 4.62 17.66
C PHE A 171 8.61 4.33 16.20
N GLY A 172 8.52 5.35 15.33
CA GLY A 172 9.03 5.30 13.96
C GLY A 172 10.54 5.11 13.86
N LEU A 173 11.28 5.29 14.96
CA LEU A 173 12.71 4.95 15.04
C LEU A 173 12.97 3.45 15.25
N ALA A 174 11.98 2.66 15.65
CA ALA A 174 12.14 1.24 15.92
C ALA A 174 12.79 0.45 14.76
N PRO A 175 12.54 0.73 13.47
CA PRO A 175 13.22 0.06 12.37
C PRO A 175 14.74 0.23 12.36
N LEU A 176 15.29 1.24 13.03
CA LEU A 176 16.74 1.37 13.20
C LEU A 176 17.36 0.20 13.98
N LEU A 177 16.59 -0.40 14.90
CA LEU A 177 17.01 -1.61 15.60
C LEU A 177 17.14 -2.79 14.63
N LEU A 178 16.24 -2.87 13.64
CA LEU A 178 16.35 -3.87 12.57
C LEU A 178 17.61 -3.63 11.73
N VAL A 179 17.92 -2.38 11.39
CA VAL A 179 19.15 -2.03 10.64
C VAL A 179 20.39 -2.41 11.43
N LEU A 180 20.43 -2.09 12.73
CA LEU A 180 21.54 -2.49 13.60
C LEU A 180 21.69 -4.02 13.66
N TRP A 181 20.60 -4.75 13.83
CA TRP A 181 20.63 -6.20 13.80
C TRP A 181 21.13 -6.73 12.44
N MET A 182 20.67 -6.20 11.33
CA MET A 182 21.12 -6.59 9.99
C MET A 182 22.62 -6.36 9.82
N GLN A 183 23.15 -5.26 10.33
CA GLN A 183 24.58 -4.92 10.20
C GLN A 183 25.50 -5.96 10.84
N PHE A 184 25.06 -6.61 11.95
CA PHE A 184 25.85 -7.63 12.65
C PHE A 184 25.49 -9.06 12.28
N ALA A 185 24.29 -9.29 11.77
CA ALA A 185 23.74 -10.63 11.57
C ALA A 185 23.80 -11.12 10.13
N ILE A 186 23.98 -10.21 9.15
CA ILE A 186 23.91 -10.51 7.73
C ILE A 186 25.18 -10.02 7.05
N ASP A 187 25.78 -10.90 6.26
CA ASP A 187 26.91 -10.57 5.40
C ASP A 187 26.36 -10.10 4.03
N ASP A 188 26.45 -8.81 3.78
CA ASP A 188 25.92 -8.14 2.60
C ASP A 188 26.57 -8.61 1.28
N GLU A 189 27.82 -9.09 1.34
CA GLU A 189 28.59 -9.51 0.16
C GLU A 189 28.36 -10.95 -0.22
N ASN A 190 27.89 -11.75 0.73
CA ASN A 190 27.65 -13.19 0.55
C ASN A 190 26.14 -13.55 0.47
N ILE A 191 25.29 -12.63 0.05
CA ILE A 191 23.91 -12.94 -0.29
C ILE A 191 23.91 -13.61 -1.67
N LYS A 192 23.64 -14.93 -1.67
CA LYS A 192 23.61 -15.69 -2.93
C LYS A 192 22.40 -15.32 -3.75
N ASP A 193 22.65 -14.80 -4.94
CA ASP A 193 21.63 -14.51 -5.95
C ASP A 193 21.37 -15.77 -6.79
N HIS A 194 20.14 -16.27 -6.75
CA HIS A 194 19.73 -17.42 -7.56
C HIS A 194 19.49 -17.05 -9.04
N THR A 195 19.53 -15.77 -9.38
CA THR A 195 19.40 -15.27 -10.76
C THR A 195 20.75 -15.11 -11.45
N GLU A 196 21.88 -15.25 -10.74
CA GLU A 196 23.21 -15.30 -11.33
C GLU A 196 23.38 -16.60 -12.14
N GLY A 197 23.25 -16.48 -13.45
CA GLY A 197 23.38 -17.61 -14.40
C GLY A 197 22.20 -17.81 -15.33
N GLU A 198 21.09 -17.10 -15.15
CA GLU A 198 20.14 -16.94 -16.24
C GLU A 198 20.74 -15.95 -17.25
N ASP A 199 21.08 -16.42 -18.45
CA ASP A 199 21.46 -15.54 -19.55
C ASP A 199 20.44 -14.40 -19.62
N PRO A 200 20.88 -13.14 -19.80
CA PRO A 200 19.95 -12.08 -20.13
C PRO A 200 19.22 -12.55 -21.37
N VAL A 201 17.99 -13.04 -21.18
CA VAL A 201 17.09 -13.25 -22.32
C VAL A 201 17.20 -11.95 -23.09
N ASP A 202 17.55 -12.03 -24.40
CA ASP A 202 17.57 -10.91 -25.34
C ASP A 202 16.24 -10.14 -25.17
N SER A 203 16.17 -9.34 -24.13
CA SER A 203 15.06 -8.48 -23.88
C SER A 203 15.30 -7.26 -24.74
N GLU A 204 14.65 -7.22 -25.91
CA GLU A 204 14.28 -5.92 -26.47
C GLU A 204 13.92 -5.05 -25.27
N VAL A 205 14.67 -3.95 -25.07
CA VAL A 205 14.48 -3.06 -23.92
C VAL A 205 13.01 -2.68 -23.89
N ALA A 206 12.28 -3.21 -22.92
CA ALA A 206 10.84 -3.04 -22.86
C ALA A 206 10.53 -1.55 -22.66
N HIS A 207 9.98 -0.92 -23.69
CA HIS A 207 9.64 0.50 -23.66
C HIS A 207 8.16 0.69 -23.30
N VAL A 208 7.88 1.71 -22.47
CA VAL A 208 6.51 2.08 -22.09
C VAL A 208 5.57 2.23 -23.30
N GLY A 209 6.10 2.67 -24.44
CA GLY A 209 5.35 2.79 -25.69
C GLY A 209 4.74 1.48 -26.20
N GLN A 210 5.33 0.33 -25.86
CA GLN A 210 4.79 -0.98 -26.22
C GLN A 210 3.44 -1.29 -25.59
N LEU A 211 3.13 -0.67 -24.43
CA LEU A 211 1.83 -0.77 -23.75
C LEU A 211 0.69 -0.12 -24.53
N PHE A 212 1.01 0.71 -25.51
CA PHE A 212 0.08 1.48 -26.33
C PHE A 212 0.18 1.15 -27.82
N LYS A 213 0.92 0.09 -28.18
CA LYS A 213 1.20 -0.27 -29.59
C LYS A 213 -0.04 -0.54 -30.44
N THR A 214 -1.10 -1.05 -29.85
CA THR A 214 -2.38 -1.29 -30.53
C THR A 214 -3.54 -0.63 -29.78
N PRO A 215 -4.62 -0.23 -30.47
CA PRO A 215 -5.79 0.37 -29.80
C PRO A 215 -6.41 -0.53 -28.73
N ALA A 216 -6.38 -1.85 -28.94
CA ALA A 216 -6.87 -2.83 -27.95
C ALA A 216 -5.99 -2.86 -26.70
N LEU A 217 -4.68 -2.86 -26.86
CA LEU A 217 -3.72 -2.85 -25.76
C LEU A 217 -3.72 -1.52 -25.02
N ALA A 218 -3.78 -0.41 -25.74
CA ALA A 218 -3.92 0.92 -25.17
C ALA A 218 -5.17 1.05 -24.30
N ARG A 219 -6.33 0.59 -24.77
CA ARG A 219 -7.57 0.56 -24.00
C ARG A 219 -7.44 -0.31 -22.75
N GLN A 220 -6.82 -1.49 -22.85
CA GLN A 220 -6.58 -2.37 -21.71
C GLN A 220 -5.67 -1.69 -20.68
N THR A 221 -4.58 -1.07 -21.12
CA THR A 221 -3.63 -0.36 -20.26
C THR A 221 -4.29 0.80 -19.53
N LEU A 222 -5.03 1.66 -20.25
CA LEU A 222 -5.75 2.78 -19.66
C LEU A 222 -6.83 2.34 -18.68
N ALA A 223 -7.59 1.30 -19.01
CA ALA A 223 -8.58 0.75 -18.08
C ALA A 223 -7.96 0.19 -16.81
N LEU A 224 -6.83 -0.50 -16.90
CA LEU A 224 -6.08 -0.99 -15.74
C LEU A 224 -5.49 0.16 -14.92
N MET A 225 -5.01 1.23 -15.56
CA MET A 225 -4.56 2.44 -14.86
C MET A 225 -5.71 3.09 -14.09
N VAL A 226 -6.91 3.19 -14.66
CA VAL A 226 -8.09 3.68 -13.94
C VAL A 226 -8.44 2.77 -12.76
N MET A 227 -8.46 1.47 -12.96
CA MET A 227 -8.75 0.51 -11.89
C MET A 227 -7.74 0.60 -10.73
N THR A 228 -6.45 0.68 -11.03
CA THR A 228 -5.40 0.79 -10.00
C THR A 228 -5.42 2.16 -9.32
N THR A 229 -5.71 3.22 -10.06
CA THR A 229 -5.91 4.57 -9.49
C THR A 229 -7.05 4.57 -8.47
N VAL A 230 -8.20 4.00 -8.83
CA VAL A 230 -9.35 3.90 -7.90
C VAL A 230 -9.01 3.01 -6.70
N GLN A 231 -8.30 1.90 -6.91
CA GLN A 231 -7.88 1.02 -5.83
C GLN A 231 -7.00 1.76 -4.82
N ILE A 232 -6.00 2.49 -5.30
CA ILE A 232 -5.09 3.29 -4.46
C ILE A 232 -5.83 4.45 -3.79
N ALA A 233 -6.68 5.16 -4.56
CA ALA A 233 -7.50 6.26 -4.05
C ALA A 233 -8.44 5.80 -2.94
N GLY A 234 -9.12 4.68 -3.13
CA GLY A 234 -10.02 4.10 -2.13
C GLY A 234 -9.29 3.65 -0.89
N TYR A 235 -8.19 2.89 -1.06
CA TYR A 235 -7.40 2.40 0.07
C TYR A 235 -6.82 3.55 0.90
N PHE A 236 -5.98 4.41 0.30
CA PHE A 236 -5.36 5.51 1.04
C PHE A 236 -6.37 6.56 1.51
N GLY A 237 -7.42 6.83 0.71
CA GLY A 237 -8.49 7.73 1.12
C GLY A 237 -9.20 7.23 2.37
N MET A 238 -9.63 5.98 2.39
CA MET A 238 -10.28 5.38 3.56
C MET A 238 -9.34 5.23 4.74
N MET A 239 -8.14 4.66 4.54
CA MET A 239 -7.21 4.41 5.65
C MET A 239 -6.69 5.69 6.30
N ASN A 240 -6.45 6.76 5.53
CA ASN A 240 -6.00 8.02 6.09
C ASN A 240 -7.11 8.77 6.83
N TRP A 241 -8.35 8.69 6.38
CA TRP A 241 -9.43 9.49 6.89
C TRP A 241 -10.41 8.75 7.79
N LEU A 242 -10.53 7.43 7.68
CA LEU A 242 -11.50 6.66 8.44
C LEU A 242 -11.37 6.83 9.96
N PRO A 243 -10.16 6.79 10.58
CA PRO A 243 -10.03 7.07 12.01
C PRO A 243 -10.53 8.47 12.38
N THR A 244 -10.19 9.48 11.58
CA THR A 244 -10.64 10.88 11.80
C THR A 244 -12.16 11.00 11.66
N ILE A 245 -12.75 10.38 10.64
CA ILE A 245 -14.20 10.35 10.43
C ILE A 245 -14.91 9.71 11.63
N ILE A 246 -14.41 8.58 12.10
CA ILE A 246 -14.97 7.88 13.26
C ILE A 246 -14.87 8.76 14.53
N GLN A 247 -13.70 9.38 14.77
CA GLN A 247 -13.49 10.27 15.93
C GLN A 247 -14.43 11.47 15.91
N THR A 248 -14.58 12.12 14.77
CA THR A 248 -15.40 13.33 14.66
C THR A 248 -16.89 13.02 14.64
N SER A 249 -17.33 11.97 13.96
CA SER A 249 -18.75 11.60 13.86
C SER A 249 -19.34 11.11 15.17
N LEU A 250 -18.58 10.32 15.93
CA LEU A 250 -19.03 9.75 17.20
C LEU A 250 -18.46 10.47 18.43
N LYS A 251 -17.61 11.47 18.24
CA LYS A 251 -16.93 12.22 19.33
C LYS A 251 -16.19 11.30 20.29
N ILE A 252 -15.56 10.26 19.76
CA ILE A 252 -14.80 9.27 20.54
C ILE A 252 -13.30 9.59 20.57
N SER A 253 -12.61 8.92 21.48
CA SER A 253 -11.17 9.09 21.67
C SER A 253 -10.35 8.50 20.50
N VAL A 254 -9.10 8.96 20.37
CA VAL A 254 -8.11 8.33 19.46
C VAL A 254 -7.93 6.85 19.82
N LYS A 255 -7.95 6.50 21.12
CA LYS A 255 -7.84 5.14 21.60
C LYS A 255 -8.93 4.23 21.00
N ASP A 256 -10.19 4.65 21.15
CA ASP A 256 -11.32 3.82 20.71
C ASP A 256 -11.35 3.69 19.18
N SER A 257 -11.17 4.79 18.45
CA SER A 257 -11.13 4.76 16.98
C SER A 257 -9.98 3.92 16.44
N SER A 258 -8.82 3.96 17.07
CA SER A 258 -7.66 3.17 16.68
C SER A 258 -7.91 1.66 16.90
N LEU A 259 -8.51 1.30 18.03
CA LEU A 259 -8.87 -0.10 18.31
C LEU A 259 -9.92 -0.63 17.34
N TRP A 260 -10.89 0.20 16.93
CA TRP A 260 -11.91 -0.22 15.94
C TRP A 260 -11.30 -0.40 14.56
N MET A 261 -10.26 0.34 14.22
CA MET A 261 -9.52 0.12 12.96
C MET A 261 -8.89 -1.26 12.86
N VAL A 262 -8.58 -1.92 13.97
CA VAL A 262 -8.10 -3.32 13.96
C VAL A 262 -9.11 -4.23 13.27
N THR A 263 -10.40 -4.07 13.50
CA THR A 263 -11.43 -4.88 12.85
C THR A 263 -11.52 -4.60 11.35
N THR A 264 -11.33 -3.36 10.93
CA THR A 264 -11.24 -2.99 9.50
C THR A 264 -10.05 -3.67 8.84
N ILE A 265 -8.87 -3.66 9.48
CA ILE A 265 -7.66 -4.30 8.97
C ILE A 265 -7.84 -5.84 8.91
N LEU A 266 -8.47 -6.45 9.91
CA LEU A 266 -8.83 -7.87 9.87
C LEU A 266 -9.77 -8.18 8.69
N GLY A 267 -10.75 -7.31 8.44
CA GLY A 267 -11.59 -7.40 7.25
C GLY A 267 -10.78 -7.39 5.95
N MET A 268 -9.79 -6.51 5.85
CA MET A 268 -8.86 -6.46 4.71
C MET A 268 -8.10 -7.78 4.52
N CYS A 269 -7.54 -8.33 5.60
CA CYS A 269 -6.81 -9.60 5.55
C CYS A 269 -7.69 -10.75 5.04
N ILE A 270 -8.90 -10.88 5.61
CA ILE A 270 -9.86 -11.91 5.22
C ILE A 270 -10.27 -11.70 3.76
N GLY A 271 -10.54 -10.45 3.36
CA GLY A 271 -10.90 -10.09 2.00
C GLY A 271 -9.84 -10.50 0.97
N MET A 272 -8.55 -10.24 1.25
CA MET A 272 -7.45 -10.64 0.37
C MET A 272 -7.34 -12.16 0.22
N LEU A 273 -7.50 -12.92 1.31
CA LEU A 273 -7.46 -14.37 1.29
C LEU A 273 -8.62 -14.96 0.48
N VAL A 274 -9.83 -14.45 0.71
CA VAL A 274 -11.04 -14.89 -0.01
C VAL A 274 -10.93 -14.52 -1.48
N PHE A 275 -10.55 -13.27 -1.78
CA PHE A 275 -10.41 -12.79 -3.15
C PHE A 275 -9.47 -13.68 -3.98
N GLY A 276 -8.29 -13.99 -3.44
CA GLY A 276 -7.30 -14.84 -4.14
C GLY A 276 -7.88 -16.21 -4.50
N GLN A 277 -8.58 -16.85 -3.56
CA GLN A 277 -9.18 -18.17 -3.78
C GLN A 277 -10.28 -18.16 -4.84
N ILE A 278 -11.17 -17.16 -4.78
CA ILE A 278 -12.29 -17.07 -5.73
C ILE A 278 -11.82 -16.58 -7.11
N LEU A 279 -10.76 -15.77 -7.17
CA LEU A 279 -10.16 -15.33 -8.42
C LEU A 279 -9.67 -16.51 -9.25
N ASP A 280 -8.96 -17.45 -8.62
CA ASP A 280 -8.46 -18.65 -9.29
C ASP A 280 -9.60 -19.57 -9.77
N LYS A 281 -10.70 -19.63 -9.03
CA LYS A 281 -11.84 -20.50 -9.33
C LYS A 281 -12.77 -19.94 -10.41
N PHE A 282 -13.14 -18.66 -10.31
CA PHE A 282 -14.18 -18.05 -11.15
C PHE A 282 -13.63 -17.16 -12.26
N GLY A 283 -12.35 -16.78 -12.17
CA GLY A 283 -11.71 -15.85 -13.09
C GLY A 283 -11.93 -14.38 -12.72
N PRO A 284 -11.17 -13.46 -13.36
CA PRO A 284 -11.09 -12.08 -12.89
C PRO A 284 -12.38 -11.28 -13.07
N ARG A 285 -13.08 -11.42 -14.20
CA ARG A 285 -14.23 -10.57 -14.53
C ARG A 285 -15.37 -10.67 -13.51
N PRO A 286 -15.91 -11.85 -13.16
CA PRO A 286 -17.00 -11.93 -12.18
C PRO A 286 -16.54 -11.56 -10.77
N VAL A 287 -15.30 -11.89 -10.40
CA VAL A 287 -14.78 -11.62 -9.05
C VAL A 287 -14.53 -10.13 -8.85
N TYR A 288 -13.87 -9.46 -9.78
CA TYR A 288 -13.73 -7.99 -9.72
C TYR A 288 -15.08 -7.28 -9.81
N SER A 289 -16.03 -7.79 -10.63
CA SER A 289 -17.38 -7.21 -10.67
C SER A 289 -18.04 -7.25 -9.30
N ALA A 290 -18.02 -8.40 -8.63
CA ALA A 290 -18.60 -8.55 -7.30
C ALA A 290 -17.93 -7.63 -6.28
N PHE A 291 -16.61 -7.57 -6.24
CA PHE A 291 -15.89 -6.74 -5.27
C PHE A 291 -16.03 -5.24 -5.54
N LEU A 292 -15.96 -4.79 -6.79
CA LEU A 292 -16.13 -3.38 -7.15
C LEU A 292 -17.54 -2.86 -6.84
N LEU A 293 -18.57 -3.63 -7.20
CA LEU A 293 -19.96 -3.27 -6.90
C LEU A 293 -20.23 -3.32 -5.39
N SER A 294 -19.75 -4.35 -4.70
CA SER A 294 -19.87 -4.43 -3.24
C SER A 294 -19.12 -3.29 -2.55
N SER A 295 -17.93 -2.89 -3.04
CA SER A 295 -17.20 -1.73 -2.53
C SER A 295 -17.99 -0.44 -2.71
N ALA A 296 -18.56 -0.22 -3.90
CA ALA A 296 -19.41 0.95 -4.15
C ALA A 296 -20.59 1.01 -3.19
N VAL A 297 -21.28 -0.11 -2.98
CA VAL A 297 -22.45 -0.19 -2.09
C VAL A 297 -22.06 -0.03 -0.63
N CYS A 298 -21.05 -0.78 -0.13
CA CYS A 298 -20.71 -0.74 1.29
C CYS A 298 -20.07 0.60 1.70
N VAL A 299 -19.27 1.23 0.82
CA VAL A 299 -18.74 2.57 1.08
C VAL A 299 -19.88 3.61 1.10
N PHE A 300 -20.83 3.54 0.16
CA PHE A 300 -22.00 4.40 0.18
C PHE A 300 -22.82 4.22 1.46
N LEU A 301 -23.10 2.99 1.87
CA LEU A 301 -23.88 2.69 3.07
C LEU A 301 -23.16 3.08 4.36
N PHE A 302 -21.83 3.17 4.35
CA PHE A 302 -21.06 3.55 5.53
C PHE A 302 -21.40 4.96 6.04
N GLN A 303 -21.93 5.86 5.20
CA GLN A 303 -22.41 7.17 5.63
C GLN A 303 -23.52 7.11 6.69
N PHE A 304 -24.26 6.00 6.75
CA PHE A 304 -25.35 5.80 7.72
C PHE A 304 -24.88 5.15 9.03
N ALA A 305 -23.60 4.80 9.12
CA ALA A 305 -23.03 4.26 10.34
C ALA A 305 -22.95 5.38 11.39
N ASN A 306 -23.73 5.24 12.48
CA ASN A 306 -23.89 6.25 13.52
C ASN A 306 -23.77 5.69 14.95
N SER A 307 -23.42 4.43 15.06
CA SER A 307 -23.21 3.74 16.33
C SER A 307 -21.90 2.94 16.31
N GLN A 308 -21.40 2.59 17.50
CA GLN A 308 -20.20 1.78 17.67
C GLN A 308 -20.30 0.49 16.83
N THR A 309 -21.39 -0.24 16.96
CA THR A 309 -21.58 -1.52 16.25
C THR A 309 -21.57 -1.33 14.74
N THR A 310 -22.30 -0.32 14.22
CA THR A 310 -22.37 -0.07 12.77
C THR A 310 -21.03 0.41 12.21
N MET A 311 -20.24 1.17 12.97
CA MET A 311 -18.89 1.59 12.56
C MET A 311 -17.90 0.42 12.53
N ILE A 312 -17.91 -0.43 13.55
CA ILE A 312 -17.03 -1.61 13.63
C ILE A 312 -17.36 -2.60 12.51
N LEU A 313 -18.62 -3.00 12.40
CA LEU A 313 -19.04 -3.96 11.37
C LEU A 313 -18.93 -3.37 9.97
N GLY A 314 -19.36 -2.13 9.79
CA GLY A 314 -19.24 -1.42 8.52
C GLY A 314 -17.79 -1.27 8.09
N GLY A 315 -16.91 -0.88 9.00
CA GLY A 315 -15.46 -0.79 8.74
C GLY A 315 -14.86 -2.13 8.31
N MET A 316 -15.24 -3.23 8.98
CA MET A 316 -14.79 -4.59 8.62
C MET A 316 -15.26 -4.98 7.22
N ILE A 317 -16.52 -4.72 6.87
CA ILE A 317 -17.09 -5.02 5.55
C ILE A 317 -16.45 -4.16 4.46
N VAL A 318 -16.28 -2.87 4.72
CA VAL A 318 -15.58 -1.96 3.80
C VAL A 318 -14.14 -2.43 3.59
N GLY A 319 -13.41 -2.75 4.64
CA GLY A 319 -12.06 -3.29 4.55
C GLY A 319 -12.00 -4.56 3.71
N PHE A 320 -12.92 -5.48 3.91
CA PHE A 320 -13.01 -6.74 3.17
C PHE A 320 -13.12 -6.53 1.65
N PHE A 321 -14.05 -5.69 1.20
CA PHE A 321 -14.27 -5.49 -0.23
C PHE A 321 -13.27 -4.51 -0.85
N VAL A 322 -13.01 -3.37 -0.23
CA VAL A 322 -12.15 -2.32 -0.76
C VAL A 322 -10.71 -2.79 -0.92
N ASN A 323 -10.15 -3.44 0.09
CA ASN A 323 -8.75 -3.88 0.04
C ASN A 323 -8.58 -5.34 -0.39
N GLY A 324 -9.62 -6.16 -0.29
CA GLY A 324 -9.54 -7.57 -0.67
C GLY A 324 -9.08 -7.79 -2.12
N MET A 325 -9.56 -6.98 -3.05
CA MET A 325 -9.18 -7.08 -4.46
C MET A 325 -7.78 -6.57 -4.79
N PHE A 326 -7.11 -5.85 -3.85
CA PHE A 326 -5.77 -5.32 -4.08
C PHE A 326 -4.75 -6.41 -4.41
N ALA A 327 -4.82 -7.55 -3.73
CA ALA A 327 -3.93 -8.68 -3.94
C ALA A 327 -3.96 -9.26 -5.37
N GLY A 328 -5.05 -9.07 -6.09
CA GLY A 328 -5.24 -9.60 -7.44
C GLY A 328 -4.65 -8.74 -8.56
N TYR A 329 -4.40 -7.45 -8.33
CA TYR A 329 -3.98 -6.54 -9.42
C TYR A 329 -2.66 -6.93 -10.06
N GLY A 330 -1.63 -7.22 -9.27
CA GLY A 330 -0.33 -7.62 -9.77
C GLY A 330 -0.40 -8.90 -10.61
N ALA A 331 -1.10 -9.91 -10.11
CA ALA A 331 -1.29 -11.18 -10.81
C ALA A 331 -2.10 -11.00 -12.12
N MET A 332 -3.16 -10.19 -12.06
CA MET A 332 -3.99 -9.90 -13.22
C MET A 332 -3.20 -9.17 -14.31
N ILE A 333 -2.47 -8.11 -13.95
CA ILE A 333 -1.64 -7.36 -14.91
C ILE A 333 -0.61 -8.28 -15.53
N THR A 334 0.12 -9.04 -14.72
CA THR A 334 1.16 -9.96 -15.19
C THR A 334 0.64 -10.96 -16.25
N ARG A 335 -0.60 -11.45 -16.09
CA ARG A 335 -1.20 -12.39 -17.05
C ARG A 335 -1.71 -11.74 -18.33
N LEU A 336 -2.13 -10.48 -18.29
CA LEU A 336 -2.74 -9.77 -19.43
C LEU A 336 -1.71 -9.26 -20.46
N TYR A 337 -0.41 -9.32 -20.12
CA TYR A 337 0.66 -8.83 -21.00
C TYR A 337 1.64 -9.93 -21.40
N PRO A 338 2.21 -9.87 -22.62
CA PRO A 338 3.26 -10.76 -23.07
C PRO A 338 4.47 -10.76 -22.15
N HIS A 339 5.21 -11.87 -22.09
CA HIS A 339 6.30 -12.07 -21.13
C HIS A 339 7.31 -10.93 -21.09
N HIS A 340 7.76 -10.45 -22.27
CA HIS A 340 8.80 -9.43 -22.41
C HIS A 340 8.41 -8.03 -21.88
N ILE A 341 7.11 -7.71 -21.73
CA ILE A 341 6.63 -6.40 -21.23
C ILE A 341 5.86 -6.48 -19.91
N ARG A 342 5.72 -7.66 -19.29
CA ARG A 342 4.93 -7.85 -18.05
C ARG A 342 5.40 -6.98 -16.89
N SER A 343 6.72 -6.93 -16.69
CA SER A 343 7.32 -6.14 -15.63
C SER A 343 7.07 -4.65 -15.84
N THR A 344 7.30 -4.17 -17.07
CA THR A 344 7.03 -2.78 -17.45
C THR A 344 5.57 -2.43 -17.27
N ALA A 345 4.65 -3.30 -17.72
CA ALA A 345 3.21 -3.09 -17.55
C ALA A 345 2.83 -2.97 -16.07
N ASN A 346 3.31 -3.90 -15.24
CA ASN A 346 3.01 -3.91 -13.82
C ASN A 346 3.53 -2.65 -13.13
N ASN A 347 4.78 -2.28 -13.38
CA ASN A 347 5.39 -1.08 -12.81
C ASN A 347 4.69 0.21 -13.26
N VAL A 348 4.45 0.37 -14.56
CA VAL A 348 3.84 1.60 -15.09
C VAL A 348 2.41 1.76 -14.59
N ILE A 349 1.59 0.70 -14.68
CA ILE A 349 0.18 0.75 -14.28
C ILE A 349 0.04 1.02 -12.78
N LEU A 350 0.80 0.34 -11.93
CA LEU A 350 0.74 0.55 -10.48
C LEU A 350 1.30 1.92 -10.06
N ASN A 351 2.36 2.39 -10.70
CA ASN A 351 2.93 3.70 -10.37
C ASN A 351 2.04 4.86 -10.84
N VAL A 352 1.39 4.75 -11.99
CA VAL A 352 0.36 5.71 -12.41
C VAL A 352 -0.80 5.70 -11.42
N GLY A 353 -1.24 4.51 -10.98
CA GLY A 353 -2.25 4.37 -9.94
C GLY A 353 -1.86 5.09 -8.65
N ARG A 354 -0.61 4.94 -8.19
CA ARG A 354 -0.10 5.65 -6.99
C ARG A 354 -0.01 7.15 -7.20
N ALA A 355 0.52 7.59 -8.33
CA ALA A 355 0.70 9.01 -8.61
C ALA A 355 -0.65 9.75 -8.59
N ILE A 356 -1.66 9.21 -9.25
CA ILE A 356 -2.98 9.86 -9.35
C ILE A 356 -3.84 9.54 -8.11
N GLY A 357 -3.90 8.27 -7.70
CA GLY A 357 -4.71 7.83 -6.55
C GLY A 357 -4.26 8.44 -5.23
N GLY A 358 -2.96 8.75 -5.09
CA GLY A 358 -2.40 9.42 -3.92
C GLY A 358 -3.00 10.81 -3.64
N PHE A 359 -3.59 11.48 -4.64
CA PHE A 359 -4.30 12.74 -4.45
C PHE A 359 -5.68 12.59 -3.78
N SER A 360 -6.18 11.38 -3.63
CA SER A 360 -7.48 11.15 -2.99
C SER A 360 -7.57 11.76 -1.58
N SER A 361 -6.49 11.71 -0.81
CA SER A 361 -6.47 12.24 0.56
C SER A 361 -6.69 13.75 0.61
N VAL A 362 -6.08 14.52 -0.30
CA VAL A 362 -6.31 15.96 -0.36
C VAL A 362 -7.70 16.28 -0.91
N ILE A 363 -8.20 15.52 -1.88
CA ILE A 363 -9.56 15.70 -2.41
C ILE A 363 -10.59 15.45 -1.31
N ILE A 364 -10.44 14.39 -0.53
CA ILE A 364 -11.31 14.10 0.61
C ILE A 364 -11.23 15.22 1.64
N GLY A 365 -10.03 15.72 1.96
CA GLY A 365 -9.86 16.86 2.84
C GLY A 365 -10.59 18.12 2.36
N MET A 366 -10.49 18.45 1.07
CA MET A 366 -11.23 19.56 0.46
C MET A 366 -12.74 19.37 0.57
N ILE A 367 -13.26 18.16 0.34
CA ILE A 367 -14.69 17.86 0.50
C ILE A 367 -15.10 18.06 1.96
N LEU A 368 -14.31 17.60 2.93
CA LEU A 368 -14.61 17.73 4.36
C LEU A 368 -14.59 19.19 4.85
N ASP A 369 -13.78 20.06 4.23
CA ASP A 369 -13.73 21.49 4.57
C ASP A 369 -14.99 22.25 4.14
N VAL A 370 -15.66 21.81 3.06
CA VAL A 370 -16.81 22.54 2.47
C VAL A 370 -18.13 21.76 2.54
N SER A 371 -18.09 20.49 2.92
CA SER A 371 -19.26 19.61 2.88
C SER A 371 -19.21 18.57 4.03
N SER A 372 -19.72 17.38 3.80
CA SER A 372 -19.90 16.36 4.82
C SER A 372 -19.23 15.03 4.47
N THR A 373 -19.10 14.18 5.48
CA THR A 373 -18.65 12.78 5.30
C THR A 373 -19.51 12.01 4.29
N ALA A 374 -20.82 12.31 4.21
CA ALA A 374 -21.70 11.68 3.23
C ALA A 374 -21.23 11.94 1.79
N VAL A 375 -20.80 13.16 1.49
CA VAL A 375 -20.28 13.52 0.16
C VAL A 375 -18.96 12.80 -0.12
N VAL A 376 -18.11 12.59 0.88
CA VAL A 376 -16.90 11.77 0.76
C VAL A 376 -17.25 10.33 0.38
N MET A 377 -18.26 9.74 1.03
CA MET A 377 -18.69 8.37 0.73
C MET A 377 -19.30 8.26 -0.67
N ILE A 378 -20.07 9.25 -1.11
CA ILE A 378 -20.59 9.32 -2.49
C ILE A 378 -19.45 9.43 -3.49
N PHE A 379 -18.46 10.29 -3.23
CA PHE A 379 -17.28 10.45 -4.08
C PHE A 379 -16.52 9.12 -4.23
N LEU A 380 -16.17 8.46 -3.12
CA LEU A 380 -15.46 7.18 -3.15
C LEU A 380 -16.29 6.07 -3.82
N SER A 381 -17.59 6.00 -3.52
CA SER A 381 -18.50 5.03 -4.14
C SER A 381 -18.54 5.22 -5.67
N SER A 382 -18.62 6.46 -6.15
CA SER A 382 -18.62 6.76 -7.58
C SER A 382 -17.33 6.34 -8.28
N LEU A 383 -16.17 6.45 -7.61
CA LEU A 383 -14.90 5.95 -8.14
C LEU A 383 -14.93 4.44 -8.36
N TYR A 384 -15.52 3.66 -7.46
CA TYR A 384 -15.66 2.20 -7.66
C TYR A 384 -16.57 1.86 -8.83
N LEU A 385 -17.63 2.63 -9.08
CA LEU A 385 -18.47 2.47 -10.28
C LEU A 385 -17.71 2.82 -11.57
N ILE A 386 -16.87 3.84 -11.54
CA ILE A 386 -15.96 4.17 -12.67
C ILE A 386 -14.98 3.03 -12.92
N SER A 387 -14.38 2.48 -11.86
CA SER A 387 -13.49 1.33 -11.95
C SER A 387 -14.20 0.10 -12.51
N PHE A 388 -15.44 -0.14 -12.09
CA PHE A 388 -16.28 -1.22 -12.63
C PHE A 388 -16.52 -1.04 -14.14
N ALA A 389 -16.89 0.16 -14.59
CA ALA A 389 -17.07 0.47 -16.01
C ALA A 389 -15.76 0.27 -16.80
N ALA A 390 -14.62 0.74 -16.25
CA ALA A 390 -13.30 0.51 -16.85
C ALA A 390 -12.99 -0.98 -16.98
N MET A 391 -13.23 -1.78 -15.92
CA MET A 391 -13.04 -3.21 -15.92
C MET A 391 -13.86 -3.92 -17.00
N LEU A 392 -15.13 -3.51 -17.19
CA LEU A 392 -15.99 -4.09 -18.24
C LEU A 392 -15.46 -3.84 -19.66
N SER A 393 -14.69 -2.75 -19.87
CA SER A 393 -14.08 -2.43 -21.15
C SER A 393 -12.96 -3.37 -21.56
N ILE A 394 -12.36 -4.11 -20.60
CA ILE A 394 -11.26 -5.04 -20.85
C ILE A 394 -11.82 -6.40 -21.31
N ARG A 395 -11.68 -6.70 -22.59
CA ARG A 395 -12.21 -7.94 -23.18
C ARG A 395 -11.49 -9.19 -22.64
N ASN A 396 -10.19 -9.10 -22.41
CA ASN A 396 -9.33 -10.22 -22.00
C ASN A 396 -9.55 -10.68 -20.56
N LEU A 397 -10.40 -10.01 -19.78
CA LEU A 397 -10.79 -10.46 -18.43
C LEU A 397 -11.88 -11.54 -18.44
N LYS A 398 -12.48 -11.89 -19.58
CA LYS A 398 -13.36 -13.05 -19.69
C LYS A 398 -12.56 -14.34 -19.41
N LYS A 399 -13.13 -15.27 -18.65
CA LYS A 399 -12.45 -16.48 -18.16
C LYS A 399 -11.75 -17.27 -19.28
N GLU A 400 -12.39 -17.40 -20.41
CA GLU A 400 -11.86 -18.11 -21.58
C GLU A 400 -10.60 -17.45 -22.14
N ALA A 401 -10.63 -16.12 -22.35
CA ALA A 401 -9.49 -15.36 -22.83
C ALA A 401 -8.35 -15.32 -21.79
N TYR A 402 -8.69 -15.17 -20.52
CA TYR A 402 -7.72 -15.11 -19.42
C TYR A 402 -6.96 -16.42 -19.21
N ASN A 403 -7.60 -17.56 -19.45
CA ASN A 403 -6.96 -18.88 -19.34
C ASN A 403 -6.05 -19.21 -20.55
N GLN A 404 -6.20 -18.52 -21.69
CA GLN A 404 -5.30 -18.69 -22.84
C GLN A 404 -3.89 -18.11 -22.60
N PHE A 405 -3.74 -17.25 -21.59
CA PHE A 405 -2.47 -16.65 -21.16
C PHE A 405 -1.77 -17.42 -20.01
N ARG A 406 -2.21 -18.67 -19.75
CA ARG A 406 -1.58 -19.57 -18.77
C ARG A 406 -0.27 -20.15 -19.28
#